data_20e92ab9de44ad8796fe28514ed7c857
#
_entry.id   20e92ab9de44ad8796fe28514ed7c857
#
_cell.length_a   1.000
_cell.length_b   1.000
_cell.length_c   1.000
_cell.angle_alpha   90.00
_cell.angle_beta   90.00
_cell.angle_gamma   90.00
#
_symmetry.space_group_name_H-M   'P 1'
#
loop_
_entity.id
_entity.type
_entity.pdbx_description
1 polymer ?
#
loop_
_entity_poly.entity_id
_entity_poly.type
_entity_poly.pdbx_seq_one_letter_code
_entity_poly.pdbx_strand_id
1 'polypeptide(L)'
;MFFIEILGKVKHKDNVANFCENVLLDLMPKNRKEVDVVVKFVTQCDDQESGYCYGDQEEIIISIAKKSLGEAYSFEEQMIALCHELVHAKQIITGELDGNYWKGEPITSRSVLTSPWELEAFSLEKTLFEKFYKVSFDSAILFS
;
A
#
# COMPACT_ATOMS: atom_id res chain seq x y z
N MET A 1 3.14 -8.74 -13.73
CA MET A 1 2.06 -9.48 -13.02
C MET A 1 2.31 -9.43 -11.53
N PHE A 2 1.29 -9.15 -10.75
CA PHE A 2 1.41 -9.05 -9.30
C PHE A 2 0.81 -10.30 -8.65
N PHE A 3 1.61 -10.94 -7.79
CA PHE A 3 1.16 -12.08 -6.99
C PHE A 3 0.94 -11.58 -5.57
N ILE A 4 -0.33 -11.51 -5.17
CA ILE A 4 -0.71 -10.84 -3.93
C ILE A 4 -1.18 -11.86 -2.90
N GLU A 5 -0.58 -11.82 -1.71
CA GLU A 5 -0.94 -12.66 -0.58
C GLU A 5 -1.38 -11.77 0.58
N ILE A 6 -2.54 -12.08 1.16
CA ILE A 6 -3.08 -11.35 2.30
C ILE A 6 -2.97 -12.23 3.54
N LEU A 7 -2.29 -11.73 4.56
CA LEU A 7 -2.06 -12.45 5.83
C LEU A 7 -2.69 -11.70 6.99
N GLY A 8 -2.98 -12.42 8.06
CA GLY A 8 -3.54 -11.87 9.29
C GLY A 8 -5.05 -12.04 9.38
N LYS A 9 -5.63 -11.47 10.43
CA LYS A 9 -7.09 -11.56 10.67
C LYS A 9 -7.78 -10.39 9.98
N VAL A 10 -8.25 -10.63 8.79
CA VAL A 10 -9.01 -9.66 8.00
C VAL A 10 -10.07 -10.40 7.22
N LYS A 11 -11.24 -9.78 7.08
CA LYS A 11 -12.36 -10.35 6.30
C LYS A 11 -12.15 -10.09 4.82
N HIS A 12 -12.71 -10.97 3.99
CA HIS A 12 -12.74 -10.79 2.53
C HIS A 12 -11.35 -10.66 1.91
N LYS A 13 -10.46 -11.59 2.25
CA LYS A 13 -9.07 -11.57 1.76
C LYS A 13 -8.97 -11.52 0.24
N ASP A 14 -9.85 -12.25 -0.47
CA ASP A 14 -9.85 -12.25 -1.94
C ASP A 14 -10.19 -10.86 -2.48
N ASN A 15 -11.13 -10.16 -1.85
CA ASN A 15 -11.50 -8.81 -2.24
C ASN A 15 -10.37 -7.81 -1.93
N VAL A 16 -9.68 -7.99 -0.80
CA VAL A 16 -8.51 -7.17 -0.46
C VAL A 16 -7.41 -7.38 -1.51
N ALA A 17 -7.16 -8.63 -1.91
CA ALA A 17 -6.17 -8.93 -2.94
C ALA A 17 -6.54 -8.29 -4.28
N ASN A 18 -7.82 -8.36 -4.68
CA ASN A 18 -8.30 -7.71 -5.89
C ASN A 18 -8.15 -6.19 -5.82
N PHE A 19 -8.43 -5.62 -4.66
CA PHE A 19 -8.24 -4.19 -4.42
C PHE A 19 -6.78 -3.80 -4.63
N CYS A 20 -5.85 -4.54 -4.05
CA CYS A 20 -4.41 -4.30 -4.22
C CYS A 20 -4.00 -4.38 -5.69
N GLU A 21 -4.46 -5.41 -6.38
CA GLU A 21 -4.15 -5.59 -7.80
C GLU A 21 -4.68 -4.44 -8.64
N ASN A 22 -5.92 -4.01 -8.41
CA ASN A 22 -6.51 -2.89 -9.12
C ASN A 22 -5.73 -1.60 -8.92
N VAL A 23 -5.33 -1.31 -7.68
CA VAL A 23 -4.54 -0.13 -7.36
C VAL A 23 -3.16 -0.19 -8.04
N LEU A 24 -2.48 -1.34 -7.95
CA LEU A 24 -1.15 -1.50 -8.54
C LEU A 24 -1.19 -1.40 -10.07
N LEU A 25 -2.21 -1.96 -10.70
CA LEU A 25 -2.37 -1.85 -12.15
C LEU A 25 -2.67 -0.42 -12.58
N ASP A 26 -3.41 0.34 -11.79
CA ASP A 26 -3.66 1.75 -12.06
C ASP A 26 -2.38 2.58 -11.94
N LEU A 27 -1.57 2.29 -10.92
CA LEU A 27 -0.30 2.98 -10.69
C LEU A 27 0.77 2.60 -11.70
N MET A 28 0.76 1.35 -12.16
CA MET A 28 1.78 0.79 -13.05
C MET A 28 1.15 0.01 -14.21
N PRO A 29 0.40 0.69 -15.11
CA PRO A 29 -0.33 0.00 -16.16
C PRO A 29 0.57 -0.71 -17.19
N LYS A 30 1.85 -0.32 -17.23
CA LYS A 30 2.81 -0.90 -18.17
C LYS A 30 3.78 -1.88 -17.52
N ASN A 31 3.53 -2.24 -16.26
CA ASN A 31 4.43 -3.17 -15.57
C ASN A 31 4.39 -4.55 -16.24
N ARG A 32 5.57 -5.10 -16.51
CA ARG A 32 5.73 -6.43 -17.10
C ARG A 32 6.52 -7.38 -16.21
N LYS A 33 6.98 -6.88 -15.05
CA LYS A 33 7.73 -7.70 -14.10
C LYS A 33 6.76 -8.55 -13.29
N GLU A 34 7.26 -9.69 -12.81
CA GLU A 34 6.59 -10.48 -11.79
C GLU A 34 7.01 -9.95 -10.43
N VAL A 35 6.04 -9.53 -9.64
CA VAL A 35 6.29 -8.94 -8.32
C VAL A 35 5.43 -9.63 -7.29
N ASP A 36 6.05 -10.14 -6.23
CA ASP A 36 5.34 -10.71 -5.09
C ASP A 36 5.02 -9.60 -4.10
N VAL A 37 3.75 -9.50 -3.71
CA VAL A 37 3.29 -8.50 -2.76
C VAL A 37 2.60 -9.21 -1.60
N VAL A 38 3.15 -9.08 -0.41
CA VAL A 38 2.55 -9.66 0.81
C VAL A 38 2.00 -8.51 1.65
N VAL A 39 0.72 -8.57 1.96
CA VAL A 39 0.06 -7.58 2.83
C VAL A 39 -0.33 -8.26 4.13
N LYS A 40 0.21 -7.78 5.23
CA LYS A 40 -0.02 -8.33 6.56
C LYS A 40 -0.88 -7.36 7.37
N PHE A 41 -2.03 -7.85 7.84
CA PHE A 41 -2.85 -7.09 8.79
C PHE A 41 -2.42 -7.49 10.19
N VAL A 42 -1.83 -6.54 10.91
CA VAL A 42 -1.26 -6.77 12.24
C VAL A 42 -2.05 -5.97 13.27
N THR A 43 -1.95 -6.35 14.55
CA THR A 43 -2.66 -5.66 15.62
C THR A 43 -2.25 -4.19 15.67
N GLN A 44 -0.95 -3.94 15.67
CA GLN A 44 -0.40 -2.58 15.61
C GLN A 44 0.99 -2.65 15.01
N CYS A 45 1.42 -1.55 14.38
CA CYS A 45 2.76 -1.41 13.84
C CYS A 45 3.70 -0.79 14.87
N ASP A 46 5.00 -0.95 14.66
CA ASP A 46 6.00 -0.26 15.46
C ASP A 46 5.80 1.26 15.31
N ASP A 47 6.15 2.01 16.35
CA ASP A 47 6.02 3.48 16.39
C ASP A 47 4.57 3.97 16.16
N GLN A 48 3.58 3.09 16.36
CA GLN A 48 2.15 3.40 16.23
C GLN A 48 1.76 3.92 14.84
N GLU A 49 2.48 3.53 13.82
CA GLU A 49 2.16 3.89 12.43
C GLU A 49 0.93 3.11 11.94
N SER A 50 0.18 3.69 11.00
CA SER A 50 -0.97 3.01 10.38
C SER A 50 -0.55 1.90 9.43
N GLY A 51 0.68 1.97 8.91
CA GLY A 51 1.25 0.95 8.05
C GLY A 51 2.66 1.30 7.65
N TYR A 52 3.31 0.37 6.99
CA TYR A 52 4.61 0.64 6.36
C TYR A 52 4.84 -0.36 5.21
N CYS A 53 5.78 0.00 4.33
CA CYS A 53 6.10 -0.76 3.14
C CYS A 53 7.61 -0.86 3.00
N TYR A 54 8.11 -2.06 2.68
CA TYR A 54 9.51 -2.26 2.36
C TYR A 54 9.67 -3.41 1.36
N GLY A 55 10.83 -3.49 0.77
CA GLY A 55 11.14 -4.54 -0.18
C GLY A 55 12.07 -4.07 -1.28
N ASP A 56 12.02 -4.77 -2.39
CA ASP A 56 12.80 -4.45 -3.58
C ASP A 56 11.91 -4.51 -4.83
N GLN A 57 12.50 -4.51 -6.01
CA GLN A 57 11.73 -4.48 -7.26
C GLN A 57 10.99 -5.77 -7.56
N GLU A 58 11.27 -6.86 -6.84
CA GLU A 58 10.67 -8.17 -7.07
C GLU A 58 9.75 -8.62 -5.93
N GLU A 59 9.97 -8.12 -4.72
CA GLU A 59 9.20 -8.53 -3.54
C GLU A 59 8.91 -7.34 -2.65
N ILE A 60 7.63 -7.15 -2.33
CA ILE A 60 7.14 -6.07 -1.49
C ILE A 60 6.44 -6.67 -0.28
N ILE A 61 6.70 -6.12 0.90
CA ILE A 61 6.00 -6.47 2.12
C ILE A 61 5.37 -5.20 2.70
N ILE A 62 4.06 -5.27 2.93
CA ILE A 62 3.27 -4.19 3.50
C ILE A 62 2.65 -4.68 4.79
N SER A 63 2.73 -3.88 5.85
CA SER A 63 2.03 -4.13 7.11
C SER A 63 0.99 -3.04 7.31
N ILE A 64 -0.22 -3.44 7.69
CA ILE A 64 -1.33 -2.52 7.97
C ILE A 64 -1.78 -2.75 9.40
N ALA A 65 -1.81 -1.70 10.20
CA ALA A 65 -2.22 -1.77 11.60
C ALA A 65 -3.73 -1.75 11.72
N LYS A 66 -4.26 -2.58 12.63
CA LYS A 66 -5.69 -2.57 12.96
C LYS A 66 -6.03 -1.54 14.02
N LYS A 67 -5.03 -1.09 14.78
CA LYS A 67 -5.23 -0.08 15.81
C LYS A 67 -3.94 0.70 16.07
N SER A 68 -4.08 1.86 16.67
CA SER A 68 -2.97 2.69 17.12
C SER A 68 -3.33 3.31 18.45
N LEU A 69 -2.41 3.27 19.41
CA LEU A 69 -2.61 3.85 20.75
C LEU A 69 -3.89 3.37 21.42
N GLY A 70 -4.25 2.10 21.20
CA GLY A 70 -5.43 1.49 21.79
C GLY A 70 -6.74 1.74 21.05
N GLU A 71 -6.74 2.58 20.02
CA GLU A 71 -7.93 2.87 19.23
C GLU A 71 -7.91 2.10 17.91
N ALA A 72 -9.05 1.44 17.62
CA ALA A 72 -9.20 0.65 16.42
C ALA A 72 -9.42 1.53 15.19
N TYR A 73 -8.74 1.18 14.08
CA TYR A 73 -9.03 1.76 12.79
C TYR A 73 -10.24 1.06 12.17
N SER A 74 -11.11 1.82 11.51
CA SER A 74 -12.17 1.23 10.70
C SER A 74 -11.56 0.46 9.52
N PHE A 75 -12.34 -0.42 8.90
CA PHE A 75 -11.89 -1.13 7.71
C PHE A 75 -11.55 -0.14 6.58
N GLU A 76 -12.35 0.90 6.42
CA GLU A 76 -12.08 1.94 5.41
C GLU A 76 -10.77 2.67 5.67
N GLU A 77 -10.50 3.02 6.93
CA GLU A 77 -9.22 3.64 7.30
C GLU A 77 -8.05 2.72 7.00
N GLN A 78 -8.21 1.41 7.25
CA GLN A 78 -7.18 0.43 6.91
C GLN A 78 -6.96 0.35 5.39
N MET A 79 -8.02 0.44 4.59
CA MET A 79 -7.90 0.41 3.14
C MET A 79 -7.25 1.68 2.58
N ILE A 80 -7.51 2.84 3.19
CA ILE A 80 -6.84 4.09 2.81
C ILE A 80 -5.34 3.99 3.14
N ALA A 81 -4.99 3.48 4.33
CA ALA A 81 -3.61 3.23 4.71
C ALA A 81 -2.94 2.27 3.71
N LEU A 82 -3.67 1.24 3.29
CA LEU A 82 -3.17 0.29 2.29
C LEU A 82 -2.86 0.99 0.97
N CYS A 83 -3.73 1.90 0.51
CA CYS A 83 -3.45 2.70 -0.69
C CYS A 83 -2.16 3.51 -0.54
N HIS A 84 -1.95 4.12 0.62
CA HIS A 84 -0.73 4.87 0.90
C HIS A 84 0.51 3.97 0.73
N GLU A 85 0.47 2.78 1.33
CA GLU A 85 1.60 1.84 1.23
C GLU A 85 1.76 1.27 -0.18
N LEU A 86 0.68 1.10 -0.92
CA LEU A 86 0.76 0.64 -2.31
C LEU A 86 1.41 1.69 -3.23
N VAL A 87 1.26 2.98 -2.92
CA VAL A 87 2.01 4.03 -3.62
C VAL A 87 3.51 3.87 -3.35
N HIS A 88 3.90 3.59 -2.11
CA HIS A 88 5.30 3.31 -1.78
C HIS A 88 5.79 2.05 -2.51
N ALA A 89 4.96 1.02 -2.61
CA ALA A 89 5.30 -0.18 -3.38
C ALA A 89 5.60 0.19 -4.84
N LYS A 90 4.79 1.02 -5.45
CA LYS A 90 5.02 1.51 -6.82
C LYS A 90 6.36 2.25 -6.92
N GLN A 91 6.68 3.10 -5.95
CA GLN A 91 7.93 3.84 -5.93
C GLN A 91 9.14 2.90 -5.88
N ILE A 92 9.04 1.83 -5.10
CA ILE A 92 10.12 0.82 -4.98
C ILE A 92 10.20 -0.03 -6.25
N ILE A 93 9.08 -0.55 -6.73
CA ILE A 93 9.03 -1.43 -7.90
C ILE A 93 9.56 -0.73 -9.15
N THR A 94 9.20 0.53 -9.36
CA THR A 94 9.63 1.31 -10.51
C THR A 94 11.05 1.84 -10.39
N GLY A 95 11.67 1.72 -9.21
CA GLY A 95 13.00 2.24 -8.96
C GLY A 95 13.04 3.73 -8.66
N GLU A 96 11.89 4.39 -8.54
CA GLU A 96 11.85 5.81 -8.14
C GLU A 96 12.47 5.99 -6.76
N LEU A 97 12.15 5.09 -5.84
CA LEU A 97 12.76 5.04 -4.51
C LEU A 97 13.66 3.81 -4.46
N ASP A 98 14.97 4.03 -4.46
CA ASP A 98 15.97 2.97 -4.52
C ASP A 98 17.08 3.26 -3.51
N GLY A 99 17.00 2.59 -2.35
CA GLY A 99 17.93 2.80 -1.27
C GLY A 99 17.95 4.27 -0.84
N ASN A 100 19.10 4.91 -1.02
CA ASN A 100 19.29 6.32 -0.64
C ASN A 100 19.05 7.29 -1.80
N TYR A 101 18.29 6.86 -2.83
CA TYR A 101 18.03 7.68 -4.01
C TYR A 101 16.52 7.81 -4.26
N TRP A 102 16.12 9.02 -4.63
CA TRP A 102 14.76 9.33 -5.09
C TRP A 102 14.85 9.87 -6.52
N LYS A 103 14.26 9.13 -7.48
CA LYS A 103 14.29 9.46 -8.90
C LYS A 103 15.70 9.76 -9.41
N GLY A 104 16.66 8.95 -8.96
CA GLY A 104 18.06 9.06 -9.36
C GLY A 104 18.89 10.09 -8.61
N GLU A 105 18.28 10.88 -7.73
CA GLU A 105 18.98 11.90 -6.94
C GLU A 105 19.22 11.40 -5.51
N PRO A 106 20.40 11.67 -4.94
CA PRO A 106 20.67 11.27 -3.55
C PRO A 106 19.66 11.90 -2.59
N ILE A 107 19.19 11.09 -1.63
CA ILE A 107 18.32 11.57 -0.56
C ILE A 107 19.18 12.36 0.43
N THR A 108 18.88 13.63 0.58
CA THR A 108 19.59 14.55 1.48
C THR A 108 18.67 14.90 2.66
N SER A 109 19.20 15.58 3.66
CA SER A 109 18.39 16.09 4.77
C SER A 109 17.27 17.00 4.27
N ARG A 110 17.50 17.74 3.19
CA ARG A 110 16.49 18.60 2.55
C ARG A 110 15.37 17.78 1.91
N SER A 111 15.71 16.73 1.15
CA SER A 111 14.68 15.85 0.55
C SER A 111 13.90 15.12 1.61
N VAL A 112 14.50 14.71 2.72
CA VAL A 112 13.80 14.09 3.85
C VAL A 112 12.77 15.07 4.44
N LEU A 113 13.13 16.34 4.59
CA LEU A 113 12.22 17.37 5.10
C LEU A 113 11.01 17.60 4.19
N THR A 114 11.22 17.58 2.87
CA THR A 114 10.13 17.71 1.90
C THR A 114 9.41 16.39 1.64
N SER A 115 10.11 15.27 1.80
CA SER A 115 9.61 13.91 1.61
C SER A 115 8.71 13.77 0.37
N PRO A 116 9.24 13.98 -0.86
CA PRO A 116 8.40 13.92 -2.06
C PRO A 116 7.69 12.59 -2.25
N TRP A 117 8.30 11.48 -1.80
CA TRP A 117 7.66 10.16 -1.83
C TRP A 117 6.46 10.09 -0.89
N GLU A 118 6.50 10.75 0.26
CA GLU A 118 5.37 10.82 1.18
C GLU A 118 4.28 11.74 0.65
N LEU A 119 4.65 12.88 0.06
CA LEU A 119 3.69 13.80 -0.53
C LEU A 119 2.90 13.12 -1.65
N GLU A 120 3.55 12.32 -2.48
CA GLU A 120 2.88 11.55 -3.52
C GLU A 120 1.88 10.57 -2.90
N ALA A 121 2.31 9.81 -1.91
CA ALA A 121 1.45 8.82 -1.25
C ALA A 121 0.23 9.47 -0.61
N PHE A 122 0.41 10.57 0.14
CA PHE A 122 -0.69 11.30 0.76
C PHE A 122 -1.64 11.90 -0.28
N SER A 123 -1.12 12.39 -1.41
CA SER A 123 -1.95 13.00 -2.44
C SER A 123 -2.83 11.99 -3.18
N LEU A 124 -2.41 10.73 -3.25
CA LEU A 124 -3.11 9.70 -4.03
C LEU A 124 -3.98 8.75 -3.22
N GLU A 125 -3.73 8.61 -1.91
CA GLU A 125 -4.35 7.56 -1.10
C GLU A 125 -5.88 7.57 -1.13
N LYS A 126 -6.52 8.71 -0.95
CA LYS A 126 -7.98 8.82 -0.93
C LYS A 126 -8.59 8.63 -2.31
N THR A 127 -7.97 9.19 -3.33
CA THR A 127 -8.44 9.07 -4.72
C THR A 127 -8.42 7.60 -5.16
N LEU A 128 -7.34 6.88 -4.83
CA LEU A 128 -7.24 5.46 -5.13
C LEU A 128 -8.27 4.65 -4.37
N PHE A 129 -8.46 4.96 -3.08
CA PHE A 129 -9.48 4.31 -2.27
C PHE A 129 -10.86 4.48 -2.89
N GLU A 130 -11.25 5.72 -3.19
CA GLU A 130 -12.57 6.03 -3.78
C GLU A 130 -12.76 5.33 -5.12
N LYS A 131 -11.71 5.26 -5.93
CA LYS A 131 -11.79 4.67 -7.26
C LYS A 131 -11.99 3.15 -7.22
N PHE A 132 -11.36 2.45 -6.29
CA PHE A 132 -11.32 0.99 -6.34
C PHE A 132 -12.03 0.26 -5.20
N TYR A 133 -12.41 0.93 -4.13
CA TYR A 133 -13.03 0.26 -3.00
C TYR A 133 -14.35 -0.41 -3.37
N LYS A 134 -15.26 0.33 -3.94
CA LYS A 134 -16.57 -0.19 -4.35
C LYS A 134 -16.44 -1.31 -5.36
N VAL A 135 -15.63 -1.09 -6.39
CA VAL A 135 -15.43 -2.07 -7.47
C VAL A 135 -14.90 -3.39 -6.93
N SER A 136 -13.98 -3.33 -5.97
CA SER A 136 -13.33 -4.53 -5.42
C SER A 136 -14.18 -5.25 -4.39
N PHE A 137 -15.12 -4.56 -3.73
CA PHE A 137 -15.87 -5.11 -2.59
C PHE A 137 -17.37 -5.23 -2.83
N ASP A 138 -17.90 -4.90 -4.02
CA ASP A 138 -19.33 -4.95 -4.29
C ASP A 138 -19.97 -6.31 -3.95
N SER A 139 -19.36 -7.41 -4.39
CA SER A 139 -19.91 -8.73 -4.11
C SER A 139 -19.88 -9.06 -2.62
N ALA A 140 -18.84 -8.63 -1.89
CA ALA A 140 -18.75 -8.82 -0.45
C ALA A 140 -19.82 -7.99 0.29
N ILE A 141 -20.09 -6.77 -0.19
CA ILE A 141 -21.12 -5.90 0.38
C ILE A 141 -22.51 -6.47 0.13
N LEU A 142 -22.76 -6.98 -1.09
CA LEU A 142 -24.08 -7.51 -1.49
C LEU A 142 -24.42 -8.84 -0.81
N PHE A 143 -23.44 -9.67 -0.52
CA PHE A 143 -23.66 -11.03 -0.02
C PHE A 143 -23.11 -11.32 1.38
N SER A 144 -22.63 -10.29 2.06
CA SER A 144 -22.09 -10.47 3.41
C SER A 144 -23.15 -10.45 4.52
#